data_6cdc5e85fc83c00c6c084965f85d7802
#
_entry.id   6cdc5e85fc83c00c6c084965f85d7802
#
_cell.length_a   1.000
_cell.length_b   1.000
_cell.length_c   1.000
_cell.angle_alpha   90.00
_cell.angle_beta   90.00
_cell.angle_gamma   90.00
#
_symmetry.space_group_name_H-M   'P 1'
#
loop_
_entity.id
_entity.type
_entity.pdbx_description
1 polymer ?
#
loop_
_entity_poly.entity_id
_entity_poly.type
_entity_poly.pdbx_seq_one_letter_code
_entity_poly.pdbx_strand_id
1 'polypeptide(L)'
;MNIPKLRKQPIKKDCHGYTWEDDYAWIHQENILEVLKDGTKLLPEVKTYLEAENSYTKKQMRDTENLQKKLFQEIKGRIKLADEGLPYKDKAYEYWSKTTEEGNYSKRLRKKIGSNKVEVYWDGDVEAKGKKFFSTGDLSVSYNDEYLAYSIDDKGSEYFTIYIRRISDNKIIEEPIVDTAGGIVWSFDDQFIFYTKLDKLHRPKQIFRHKIGTSQKDDLLIFEEKEDSFTCSIGTSTDEKFYFITSSEHTTSEKYYFTHDEKIPQPKLFIKRKAGIEYSIDSWDSYFWMHTNDNAKDFKIVRCKHSAIGQWEDFIPAKDEVLIGGLVFLKDWILRSEKINALSKLFVRNVKTDHEEELIISDEEVISPGISLKQKDKNTDIVRVSYESPKTPTRTYEYNLKTKEKKLVKELEIPSGYNRDDYIVRRLNCDGHDGR
;
A
#
# COMPACT_ATOMS: atom_id res chain seq x y z
N MET A 1 30.47 25.37 -18.70
CA MET A 1 30.86 24.57 -17.52
C MET A 1 31.19 23.19 -18.04
N ASN A 2 32.31 22.63 -17.64
CA ASN A 2 32.67 21.28 -18.06
C ASN A 2 31.80 20.26 -17.33
N ILE A 3 31.58 19.09 -17.96
CA ILE A 3 30.93 17.96 -17.30
C ILE A 3 31.73 17.60 -16.05
N PRO A 4 31.10 17.50 -14.88
CA PRO A 4 31.77 17.05 -13.67
C PRO A 4 32.46 15.71 -13.87
N LYS A 5 33.61 15.52 -13.30
CA LYS A 5 34.35 14.26 -13.40
C LYS A 5 34.58 13.71 -12.01
N LEU A 6 34.14 12.51 -11.79
CA LEU A 6 34.45 11.77 -10.57
C LEU A 6 35.81 11.11 -10.71
N ARG A 7 36.58 11.10 -9.63
CA ARG A 7 37.88 10.44 -9.55
C ARG A 7 37.71 8.93 -9.70
N LYS A 8 38.50 8.32 -10.57
CA LYS A 8 38.58 6.89 -10.68
C LYS A 8 39.42 6.27 -9.58
N GLN A 9 38.90 5.25 -8.94
CA GLN A 9 39.61 4.42 -7.99
C GLN A 9 39.19 2.96 -8.20
N PRO A 10 39.92 2.24 -9.10
CA PRO A 10 39.52 0.89 -9.48
C PRO A 10 39.49 -0.05 -8.26
N ILE A 11 38.37 -0.74 -8.08
CA ILE A 11 38.18 -1.79 -7.09
C ILE A 11 37.81 -3.07 -7.83
N LYS A 12 38.59 -4.13 -7.60
CA LYS A 12 38.31 -5.42 -8.19
C LYS A 12 37.07 -6.03 -7.57
N LYS A 13 36.11 -6.44 -8.40
CA LYS A 13 34.87 -7.12 -8.02
C LYS A 13 34.84 -8.50 -8.61
N ASP A 14 34.30 -9.46 -7.83
CA ASP A 14 34.04 -10.83 -8.25
C ASP A 14 32.58 -11.17 -8.01
N CYS A 15 31.88 -11.71 -9.02
CA CYS A 15 30.51 -12.20 -8.87
C CYS A 15 30.26 -13.33 -9.88
N HIS A 16 29.76 -14.46 -9.41
CA HIS A 16 29.44 -15.64 -10.23
C HIS A 16 30.57 -16.09 -11.16
N GLY A 17 31.81 -15.97 -10.72
CA GLY A 17 32.99 -16.35 -11.51
C GLY A 17 33.46 -15.30 -12.52
N TYR A 18 32.81 -14.13 -12.57
CA TYR A 18 33.26 -12.99 -13.37
C TYR A 18 33.98 -12.00 -12.50
N THR A 19 35.17 -11.57 -12.98
CA THR A 19 35.97 -10.54 -12.33
C THR A 19 35.98 -9.30 -13.20
N TRP A 20 35.74 -8.12 -12.60
CA TRP A 20 35.87 -6.82 -13.29
C TRP A 20 36.44 -5.78 -12.35
N GLU A 21 36.84 -4.64 -12.90
CA GLU A 21 37.23 -3.47 -12.15
C GLU A 21 36.10 -2.44 -12.17
N ASP A 22 35.71 -1.94 -10.98
CA ASP A 22 34.74 -0.89 -10.81
C ASP A 22 35.48 0.39 -10.36
N ASP A 23 35.59 1.35 -11.28
CA ASP A 23 36.28 2.64 -11.04
C ASP A 23 35.61 3.50 -9.97
N TYR A 24 34.31 3.24 -9.67
CA TYR A 24 33.46 4.11 -8.88
C TYR A 24 32.81 3.45 -7.67
N ALA A 25 33.13 2.20 -7.36
CA ALA A 25 32.60 1.48 -6.21
C ALA A 25 32.82 2.22 -4.87
N TRP A 26 33.89 3.02 -4.77
CA TRP A 26 34.24 3.80 -3.58
C TRP A 26 33.21 4.88 -3.21
N ILE A 27 32.34 5.29 -4.14
CA ILE A 27 31.30 6.30 -3.86
C ILE A 27 30.22 5.74 -2.92
N HIS A 28 30.04 4.42 -2.93
CA HIS A 28 29.17 3.71 -2.00
C HIS A 28 29.93 3.51 -0.67
N GLN A 29 29.70 4.43 0.26
CA GLN A 29 30.33 4.37 1.59
C GLN A 29 29.86 3.15 2.38
N GLU A 30 30.77 2.53 3.17
CA GLU A 30 30.41 1.41 4.05
C GLU A 30 29.34 1.79 5.08
N ASN A 31 29.36 3.06 5.55
CA ASN A 31 28.38 3.58 6.50
C ASN A 31 27.16 4.22 5.84
N ILE A 32 26.75 3.79 4.64
CA ILE A 32 25.64 4.41 3.88
C ILE A 32 24.34 4.49 4.70
N LEU A 33 24.04 3.52 5.54
CA LEU A 33 22.85 3.54 6.40
C LEU A 33 22.90 4.63 7.48
N GLU A 34 24.10 5.01 7.92
CA GLU A 34 24.26 6.17 8.80
C GLU A 34 24.09 7.47 8.03
N VAL A 35 24.57 7.54 6.79
CA VAL A 35 24.37 8.68 5.90
C VAL A 35 22.90 8.92 5.61
N LEU A 36 22.10 7.87 5.42
CA LEU A 36 20.64 7.97 5.25
C LEU A 36 19.98 8.65 6.46
N LYS A 37 20.44 8.34 7.66
CA LYS A 37 19.92 8.96 8.90
C LYS A 37 20.51 10.36 9.17
N ASP A 38 21.71 10.62 8.69
CA ASP A 38 22.45 11.88 8.89
C ASP A 38 23.35 12.19 7.69
N GLY A 39 22.86 13.02 6.78
CA GLY A 39 23.58 13.43 5.56
C GLY A 39 24.91 14.14 5.81
N THR A 40 25.20 14.59 7.05
CA THR A 40 26.50 15.20 7.40
C THR A 40 27.64 14.17 7.39
N LYS A 41 27.30 12.87 7.46
CA LYS A 41 28.26 11.76 7.40
C LYS A 41 28.68 11.37 5.98
N LEU A 42 28.10 12.03 4.96
CA LEU A 42 28.53 11.85 3.58
C LEU A 42 29.96 12.34 3.38
N LEU A 43 30.80 11.56 2.70
CA LEU A 43 32.17 11.95 2.39
C LEU A 43 32.23 13.31 1.67
N PRO A 44 33.10 14.24 2.09
CA PRO A 44 33.16 15.58 1.50
C PRO A 44 33.39 15.55 -0.02
N GLU A 45 34.22 14.62 -0.51
CA GLU A 45 34.49 14.46 -1.95
C GLU A 45 33.22 14.02 -2.72
N VAL A 46 32.47 13.08 -2.18
CA VAL A 46 31.18 12.62 -2.77
C VAL A 46 30.16 13.77 -2.78
N LYS A 47 30.07 14.52 -1.67
CA LYS A 47 29.20 15.69 -1.56
C LYS A 47 29.57 16.75 -2.61
N THR A 48 30.84 17.07 -2.73
CA THR A 48 31.32 18.05 -3.72
C THR A 48 31.00 17.64 -5.14
N TYR A 49 31.15 16.35 -5.46
CA TYR A 49 30.80 15.83 -6.77
C TYR A 49 29.28 15.92 -7.05
N LEU A 50 28.45 15.53 -6.11
CA LEU A 50 26.98 15.62 -6.24
C LEU A 50 26.51 17.08 -6.41
N GLU A 51 27.08 18.01 -5.67
CA GLU A 51 26.80 19.44 -5.80
C GLU A 51 27.23 20.00 -7.17
N ALA A 52 28.36 19.52 -7.70
CA ALA A 52 28.83 19.89 -9.05
C ALA A 52 27.88 19.33 -10.13
N GLU A 53 27.39 18.08 -10.01
CA GLU A 53 26.41 17.48 -10.93
C GLU A 53 25.08 18.23 -10.90
N ASN A 54 24.58 18.58 -9.71
CA ASN A 54 23.37 19.38 -9.56
C ASN A 54 23.51 20.76 -10.22
N SER A 55 24.68 21.40 -10.06
CA SER A 55 24.99 22.71 -10.67
C SER A 55 25.09 22.62 -12.20
N TYR A 56 25.68 21.52 -12.69
CA TYR A 56 25.77 21.24 -14.13
C TYR A 56 24.37 21.02 -14.72
N THR A 57 23.55 20.15 -14.10
CA THR A 57 22.17 19.87 -14.51
C THR A 57 21.33 21.14 -14.54
N LYS A 58 21.39 21.96 -13.48
CA LYS A 58 20.68 23.24 -13.42
C LYS A 58 21.06 24.16 -14.59
N LYS A 59 22.36 24.22 -14.92
CA LYS A 59 22.84 25.02 -16.07
C LYS A 59 22.34 24.49 -17.40
N GLN A 60 22.37 23.15 -17.64
CA GLN A 60 21.93 22.52 -18.87
C GLN A 60 20.40 22.70 -19.06
N MET A 61 19.65 22.67 -17.97
CA MET A 61 18.19 22.79 -17.98
C MET A 61 17.69 24.25 -17.96
N ARG A 62 18.58 25.23 -17.88
CA ARG A 62 18.20 26.65 -17.74
C ARG A 62 17.25 27.14 -18.82
N ASP A 63 17.45 26.73 -20.06
CA ASP A 63 16.62 27.18 -21.19
C ASP A 63 15.18 26.62 -21.12
N THR A 64 14.95 25.63 -20.28
CA THR A 64 13.62 25.04 -20.05
C THR A 64 12.88 25.64 -18.86
N GLU A 65 13.48 26.54 -18.07
CA GLU A 65 12.88 27.07 -16.83
C GLU A 65 11.49 27.69 -17.04
N ASN A 66 11.29 28.42 -18.15
CA ASN A 66 9.99 29.02 -18.44
C ASN A 66 8.95 27.96 -18.80
N LEU A 67 9.35 26.91 -19.52
CA LEU A 67 8.49 25.79 -19.84
C LEU A 67 8.13 25.01 -18.56
N GLN A 68 9.12 24.75 -17.69
CA GLN A 68 8.87 24.09 -16.40
C GLN A 68 7.86 24.85 -15.54
N LYS A 69 8.03 26.18 -15.42
CA LYS A 69 7.08 27.03 -14.69
C LYS A 69 5.66 26.96 -15.29
N LYS A 70 5.56 27.02 -16.60
CA LYS A 70 4.27 26.93 -17.31
C LYS A 70 3.59 25.57 -17.05
N LEU A 71 4.35 24.47 -17.23
CA LEU A 71 3.84 23.11 -17.00
C LEU A 71 3.45 22.90 -15.54
N PHE A 72 4.26 23.37 -14.60
CA PHE A 72 3.95 23.29 -13.18
C PHE A 72 2.63 24.00 -12.83
N GLN A 73 2.44 25.22 -13.33
CA GLN A 73 1.20 25.97 -13.08
C GLN A 73 -0.02 25.30 -13.74
N GLU A 74 0.14 24.76 -14.94
CA GLU A 74 -0.90 24.04 -15.64
C GLU A 74 -1.29 22.76 -14.87
N ILE A 75 -0.32 21.93 -14.47
CA ILE A 75 -0.58 20.71 -13.71
C ILE A 75 -1.21 21.03 -12.36
N LYS A 76 -0.66 22.02 -11.63
CA LYS A 76 -1.21 22.46 -10.34
C LYS A 76 -2.64 23.00 -10.48
N GLY A 77 -2.93 23.74 -11.54
CA GLY A 77 -4.28 24.29 -11.79
C GLY A 77 -5.34 23.21 -12.04
N ARG A 78 -4.94 22.00 -12.41
CA ARG A 78 -5.85 20.85 -12.57
C ARG A 78 -6.18 20.14 -11.25
N ILE A 79 -5.46 20.44 -10.17
CA ILE A 79 -5.62 19.77 -8.88
C ILE A 79 -6.49 20.63 -7.97
N LYS A 80 -7.59 20.06 -7.47
CA LYS A 80 -8.38 20.66 -6.40
C LYS A 80 -7.64 20.57 -5.09
N LEU A 81 -7.04 21.67 -4.64
CA LEU A 81 -6.19 21.70 -3.44
C LEU A 81 -7.01 21.47 -2.17
N ALA A 82 -8.16 22.12 -2.02
CA ALA A 82 -9.09 21.90 -0.92
C ALA A 82 -10.12 20.85 -1.31
N ASP A 83 -9.89 19.60 -0.98
CA ASP A 83 -10.79 18.49 -1.28
C ASP A 83 -11.09 17.65 -0.04
N GLU A 84 -12.26 17.02 -0.05
CA GLU A 84 -12.73 16.18 1.05
C GLU A 84 -13.07 14.78 0.52
N GLY A 85 -12.50 13.77 1.18
CA GLY A 85 -12.73 12.37 0.85
C GLY A 85 -14.13 11.92 1.25
N LEU A 86 -14.61 10.85 0.62
CA LEU A 86 -15.89 10.24 0.99
C LEU A 86 -15.77 9.54 2.35
N PRO A 87 -16.66 9.80 3.31
CA PRO A 87 -16.68 9.10 4.59
C PRO A 87 -16.87 7.59 4.39
N TYR A 88 -16.20 6.79 5.21
CA TYR A 88 -16.40 5.35 5.30
C TYR A 88 -16.66 4.95 6.75
N LYS A 89 -17.51 3.94 6.95
CA LYS A 89 -17.84 3.43 8.27
C LYS A 89 -16.80 2.41 8.73
N ASP A 90 -16.35 2.60 9.97
CA ASP A 90 -15.57 1.61 10.70
C ASP A 90 -16.05 1.62 12.15
N LYS A 91 -16.63 0.49 12.61
CA LYS A 91 -17.18 0.35 13.96
C LYS A 91 -18.12 1.48 14.35
N ALA A 92 -17.75 2.27 15.38
CA ALA A 92 -18.58 3.33 15.92
C ALA A 92 -18.45 4.68 15.19
N TYR A 93 -17.55 4.78 14.22
CA TYR A 93 -17.25 6.05 13.55
C TYR A 93 -17.36 6.00 12.03
N GLU A 94 -17.52 7.17 11.43
CA GLU A 94 -17.24 7.46 10.03
C GLU A 94 -15.89 8.18 9.96
N TYR A 95 -15.02 7.76 9.02
CA TYR A 95 -13.68 8.29 8.83
C TYR A 95 -13.50 8.84 7.42
N TRP A 96 -12.78 9.95 7.27
CA TRP A 96 -12.41 10.50 5.96
C TRP A 96 -11.16 11.37 6.04
N SER A 97 -10.66 11.81 4.89
CA SER A 97 -9.54 12.73 4.76
C SER A 97 -9.98 14.06 4.17
N LYS A 98 -9.26 15.12 4.50
CA LYS A 98 -9.45 16.45 3.94
C LYS A 98 -8.12 17.11 3.68
N THR A 99 -7.99 17.82 2.54
CA THR A 99 -6.88 18.72 2.23
C THR A 99 -7.33 20.17 2.30
N THR A 100 -6.41 21.10 2.43
CA THR A 100 -6.67 22.55 2.48
C THR A 100 -5.81 23.27 1.43
N GLU A 101 -6.20 24.45 1.00
CA GLU A 101 -5.47 25.19 -0.04
C GLU A 101 -4.02 25.53 0.36
N GLU A 102 -3.79 25.81 1.63
CA GLU A 102 -2.48 26.20 2.17
C GLU A 102 -1.68 25.03 2.73
N GLY A 103 -2.32 23.85 2.91
CA GLY A 103 -1.70 22.66 3.48
C GLY A 103 -0.95 21.85 2.45
N ASN A 104 0.14 21.21 2.90
CA ASN A 104 0.88 20.22 2.10
C ASN A 104 0.48 18.79 2.43
N TYR A 105 -0.17 18.59 3.58
CA TYR A 105 -0.54 17.28 4.09
C TYR A 105 -2.03 17.20 4.41
N SER A 106 -2.56 15.99 4.38
CA SER A 106 -3.98 15.78 4.67
C SER A 106 -4.26 15.78 6.17
N LYS A 107 -5.47 16.22 6.53
CA LYS A 107 -6.07 15.97 7.83
C LYS A 107 -6.88 14.67 7.78
N ARG A 108 -6.94 13.95 8.87
CA ARG A 108 -7.82 12.80 9.07
C ARG A 108 -8.90 13.17 10.05
N LEU A 109 -10.12 12.96 9.63
CA LEU A 109 -11.32 13.33 10.38
C LEU A 109 -12.12 12.08 10.70
N ARG A 110 -12.84 12.15 11.81
CA ARG A 110 -13.83 11.15 12.19
C ARG A 110 -15.06 11.79 12.82
N LYS A 111 -16.16 11.08 12.76
CA LYS A 111 -17.41 11.47 13.36
C LYS A 111 -18.10 10.23 13.91
N LYS A 112 -18.50 10.24 15.17
CA LYS A 112 -19.24 9.13 15.76
C LYS A 112 -20.59 8.97 15.06
N ILE A 113 -20.95 7.76 14.71
CA ILE A 113 -22.24 7.46 14.06
C ILE A 113 -23.39 7.97 14.93
N GLY A 114 -24.32 8.71 14.33
CA GLY A 114 -25.42 9.38 15.06
C GLY A 114 -25.07 10.72 15.72
N SER A 115 -23.82 11.20 15.59
CA SER A 115 -23.39 12.52 16.09
C SER A 115 -23.14 13.49 14.93
N ASN A 116 -23.27 14.79 15.19
CA ASN A 116 -22.87 15.85 14.27
C ASN A 116 -21.47 16.41 14.58
N LYS A 117 -20.83 15.98 15.67
CA LYS A 117 -19.50 16.46 16.06
C LYS A 117 -18.44 15.80 15.23
N VAL A 118 -17.71 16.58 14.45
CA VAL A 118 -16.53 16.17 13.68
C VAL A 118 -15.28 16.38 14.54
N GLU A 119 -14.39 15.39 14.55
CA GLU A 119 -13.10 15.42 15.23
C GLU A 119 -11.98 15.29 14.21
N VAL A 120 -10.96 16.17 14.30
CA VAL A 120 -9.69 16.00 13.60
C VAL A 120 -8.79 15.17 14.52
N TYR A 121 -8.56 13.92 14.19
CA TYR A 121 -7.71 13.03 14.99
C TYR A 121 -6.26 12.96 14.52
N TRP A 122 -5.98 13.50 13.31
CA TRP A 122 -4.66 13.66 12.73
C TRP A 122 -4.62 14.90 11.86
N ASP A 123 -3.57 15.71 11.99
CA ASP A 123 -3.30 16.88 11.15
C ASP A 123 -1.84 16.82 10.67
N GLY A 124 -1.66 16.42 9.40
CA GLY A 124 -0.32 16.22 8.84
C GLY A 124 0.50 17.51 8.77
N ASP A 125 -0.13 18.68 8.56
CA ASP A 125 0.58 19.96 8.55
C ASP A 125 1.08 20.36 9.96
N VAL A 126 0.34 20.01 11.01
CA VAL A 126 0.77 20.21 12.40
C VAL A 126 1.96 19.31 12.73
N GLU A 127 1.90 18.05 12.33
CA GLU A 127 2.96 17.07 12.59
C GLU A 127 4.26 17.38 11.78
N ALA A 128 4.12 17.95 10.58
CA ALA A 128 5.24 18.35 9.73
C ALA A 128 5.93 19.65 10.18
N LYS A 129 5.27 20.41 11.07
CA LYS A 129 5.75 21.76 11.46
C LYS A 129 7.17 21.73 12.02
N GLY A 130 8.05 22.54 11.44
CA GLY A 130 9.44 22.66 11.85
C GLY A 130 10.37 21.56 11.37
N LYS A 131 9.86 20.57 10.63
CA LYS A 131 10.67 19.50 10.02
C LYS A 131 11.12 19.90 8.61
N LYS A 132 12.36 19.54 8.25
CA LYS A 132 12.88 19.76 6.89
C LYS A 132 12.34 18.76 5.88
N PHE A 133 12.02 17.58 6.36
CA PHE A 133 11.38 16.50 5.63
C PHE A 133 10.29 15.90 6.51
N PHE A 134 9.21 15.42 5.91
CA PHE A 134 8.16 14.73 6.62
C PHE A 134 7.42 13.77 5.68
N SER A 135 7.36 12.51 6.09
CA SER A 135 6.58 11.48 5.43
C SER A 135 5.82 10.66 6.48
N THR A 136 4.58 10.36 6.20
CA THR A 136 3.74 9.47 7.02
C THR A 136 3.80 8.06 6.43
N GLY A 137 4.18 7.08 7.24
CA GLY A 137 4.15 5.67 6.87
C GLY A 137 2.74 5.10 7.02
N ASP A 138 2.28 4.94 8.24
CA ASP A 138 0.95 4.37 8.55
C ASP A 138 0.19 5.21 9.58
N LEU A 139 -1.14 5.10 9.54
CA LEU A 139 -2.08 5.72 10.48
C LEU A 139 -3.14 4.67 10.82
N SER A 140 -3.04 4.05 11.97
CA SER A 140 -3.89 2.94 12.41
C SER A 140 -4.59 3.24 13.72
N VAL A 141 -5.93 3.29 13.69
CA VAL A 141 -6.76 3.48 14.87
C VAL A 141 -7.00 2.13 15.55
N SER A 142 -6.93 2.09 16.88
CA SER A 142 -7.20 0.90 17.69
C SER A 142 -8.64 0.41 17.52
N TYR A 143 -8.89 -0.86 17.90
CA TYR A 143 -10.22 -1.47 17.73
C TYR A 143 -11.28 -0.83 18.63
N ASN A 144 -10.89 -0.25 19.76
CA ASN A 144 -11.78 0.48 20.67
C ASN A 144 -11.95 1.97 20.29
N ASP A 145 -11.37 2.43 19.17
CA ASP A 145 -11.40 3.82 18.69
C ASP A 145 -10.74 4.86 19.64
N GLU A 146 -9.94 4.43 20.64
CA GLU A 146 -9.35 5.32 21.64
C GLU A 146 -7.94 5.82 21.29
N TYR A 147 -7.17 5.00 20.58
CA TYR A 147 -5.77 5.27 20.28
C TYR A 147 -5.51 5.36 18.78
N LEU A 148 -4.54 6.19 18.41
CA LEU A 148 -3.94 6.27 17.10
C LEU A 148 -2.48 5.83 17.20
N ALA A 149 -2.12 4.73 16.57
CA ALA A 149 -0.74 4.39 16.27
C ALA A 149 -0.38 4.94 14.89
N TYR A 150 0.74 5.65 14.80
CA TYR A 150 1.17 6.26 13.55
C TYR A 150 2.68 6.25 13.42
N SER A 151 3.16 6.20 12.19
CA SER A 151 4.59 6.20 11.90
C SER A 151 4.97 7.37 11.00
N ILE A 152 6.12 7.97 11.28
CA ILE A 152 6.68 9.06 10.49
C ILE A 152 8.17 8.83 10.21
N ASP A 153 8.62 9.30 9.05
CA ASP A 153 10.03 9.57 8.74
C ASP A 153 10.19 11.10 8.60
N ASP A 154 11.05 11.69 9.41
CA ASP A 154 11.34 13.12 9.39
C ASP A 154 12.74 13.46 8.84
N LYS A 155 13.40 12.49 8.23
CA LYS A 155 14.77 12.61 7.68
C LYS A 155 14.88 12.26 6.20
N GLY A 156 13.91 11.52 5.64
CA GLY A 156 13.99 10.95 4.30
C GLY A 156 14.84 9.67 4.25
N SER A 157 14.92 8.99 5.38
CA SER A 157 15.77 7.81 5.57
C SER A 157 15.03 6.49 5.35
N GLU A 158 13.71 6.54 5.26
CA GLU A 158 12.81 5.38 5.28
C GLU A 158 12.92 4.52 6.55
N TYR A 159 13.60 5.04 7.59
CA TYR A 159 13.47 4.55 8.94
C TYR A 159 12.33 5.29 9.62
N PHE A 160 11.26 4.59 9.87
CA PHE A 160 10.08 5.17 10.50
C PHE A 160 10.13 5.03 12.01
N THR A 161 9.62 6.05 12.68
CA THR A 161 9.39 6.05 14.13
C THR A 161 7.89 5.95 14.37
N ILE A 162 7.47 4.96 15.17
CA ILE A 162 6.07 4.74 15.55
C ILE A 162 5.79 5.47 16.86
N TYR A 163 4.67 6.17 16.90
CA TYR A 163 4.11 6.85 18.08
C TYR A 163 2.72 6.30 18.35
N ILE A 164 2.36 6.22 19.63
CA ILE A 164 1.01 5.85 20.06
C ILE A 164 0.44 7.02 20.84
N ARG A 165 -0.74 7.47 20.42
CA ARG A 165 -1.39 8.68 20.94
C ARG A 165 -2.82 8.39 21.33
N ARG A 166 -3.25 8.85 22.51
CA ARG A 166 -4.67 8.87 22.88
C ARG A 166 -5.39 9.96 22.10
N ILE A 167 -6.47 9.61 21.40
CA ILE A 167 -7.17 10.53 20.50
C ILE A 167 -7.91 11.61 21.26
N SER A 168 -8.49 11.31 22.43
CA SER A 168 -9.35 12.23 23.20
C SER A 168 -8.63 13.49 23.70
N ASP A 169 -7.36 13.40 24.06
CA ASP A 169 -6.54 14.48 24.60
C ASP A 169 -5.26 14.75 23.82
N ASN A 170 -5.06 14.02 22.71
CA ASN A 170 -3.92 14.13 21.82
C ASN A 170 -2.56 13.83 22.49
N LYS A 171 -2.56 13.07 23.57
CA LYS A 171 -1.36 12.77 24.37
C LYS A 171 -0.64 11.52 23.86
N ILE A 172 0.67 11.65 23.61
CA ILE A 172 1.57 10.50 23.42
C ILE A 172 1.63 9.73 24.73
N ILE A 173 1.41 8.42 24.69
CA ILE A 173 1.23 7.61 25.91
C ILE A 173 2.47 6.85 26.32
N GLU A 174 3.47 6.79 25.46
CA GLU A 174 4.71 6.03 25.72
C GLU A 174 5.89 6.55 24.88
N GLU A 175 7.10 6.04 25.14
CA GLU A 175 8.28 6.31 24.31
C GLU A 175 8.09 5.77 22.91
N PRO A 176 8.60 6.50 21.87
CA PRO A 176 8.43 6.08 20.48
C PRO A 176 9.24 4.81 20.16
N ILE A 177 8.70 3.99 19.25
CA ILE A 177 9.35 2.80 18.70
C ILE A 177 10.13 3.22 17.45
N VAL A 178 11.42 3.02 17.45
CA VAL A 178 12.34 3.52 16.40
C VAL A 178 12.83 2.42 15.46
N ASP A 179 13.41 2.83 14.32
CA ASP A 179 14.04 1.95 13.33
C ASP A 179 13.10 0.89 12.76
N THR A 180 11.86 1.29 12.47
CA THR A 180 10.83 0.41 11.90
C THR A 180 10.66 0.62 10.39
N ALA A 181 9.99 -0.33 9.71
CA ALA A 181 9.56 -0.20 8.33
C ALA A 181 8.28 0.63 8.16
N GLY A 182 7.66 1.10 9.26
CA GLY A 182 6.53 2.02 9.27
C GLY A 182 5.14 1.38 9.31
N GLY A 183 4.95 0.12 8.91
CA GLY A 183 3.66 -0.55 8.99
C GLY A 183 3.26 -0.93 10.43
N ILE A 184 1.97 -0.82 10.75
CA ILE A 184 1.42 -1.04 12.10
C ILE A 184 0.17 -1.91 12.03
N VAL A 185 0.13 -2.96 12.84
CA VAL A 185 -1.04 -3.83 12.97
C VAL A 185 -1.42 -3.93 14.45
N TRP A 186 -2.63 -3.47 14.81
CA TRP A 186 -3.17 -3.62 16.15
C TRP A 186 -3.54 -5.08 16.45
N SER A 187 -3.36 -5.51 17.69
CA SER A 187 -4.04 -6.70 18.18
C SER A 187 -5.53 -6.41 18.36
N PHE A 188 -6.39 -7.44 18.18
CA PHE A 188 -7.84 -7.26 18.24
C PHE A 188 -8.36 -6.90 19.65
N ASP A 189 -7.52 -7.06 20.68
CA ASP A 189 -7.78 -6.67 22.08
C ASP A 189 -7.15 -5.33 22.46
N ASP A 190 -6.53 -4.62 21.50
CA ASP A 190 -5.83 -3.35 21.69
C ASP A 190 -4.68 -3.34 22.71
N GLN A 191 -4.23 -4.54 23.15
CA GLN A 191 -3.13 -4.66 24.11
C GLN A 191 -1.76 -4.54 23.48
N PHE A 192 -1.67 -4.80 22.17
CA PHE A 192 -0.42 -4.86 21.44
C PHE A 192 -0.53 -4.22 20.06
N ILE A 193 0.63 -3.82 19.53
CA ILE A 193 0.83 -3.63 18.11
C ILE A 193 1.90 -4.59 17.60
N PHE A 194 1.79 -4.95 16.32
CA PHE A 194 2.83 -5.64 15.57
C PHE A 194 3.44 -4.66 14.57
N TYR A 195 4.75 -4.74 14.42
CA TYR A 195 5.50 -3.91 13.48
C TYR A 195 6.68 -4.68 12.90
N THR A 196 7.20 -4.19 11.78
CA THR A 196 8.36 -4.79 11.13
C THR A 196 9.60 -3.92 11.36
N LYS A 197 10.72 -4.56 11.71
CA LYS A 197 12.01 -3.92 11.89
C LYS A 197 12.92 -4.20 10.69
N LEU A 198 13.72 -3.19 10.35
CA LEU A 198 14.71 -3.27 9.28
C LEU A 198 16.00 -3.92 9.79
N ASP A 199 16.63 -4.72 8.94
CA ASP A 199 17.95 -5.30 9.20
C ASP A 199 19.10 -4.34 8.86
N LYS A 200 20.34 -4.83 8.96
CA LYS A 200 21.55 -4.10 8.59
C LYS A 200 21.68 -3.74 7.10
N LEU A 201 20.83 -4.29 6.24
CA LEU A 201 20.76 -4.00 4.81
C LEU A 201 19.54 -3.12 4.45
N HIS A 202 18.89 -2.52 5.47
CA HIS A 202 17.69 -1.72 5.32
C HIS A 202 16.49 -2.51 4.72
N ARG A 203 16.35 -3.79 5.09
CA ARG A 203 15.27 -4.65 4.61
C ARG A 203 14.33 -5.06 5.74
N PRO A 204 13.01 -5.12 5.51
CA PRO A 204 12.04 -5.62 6.49
C PRO A 204 12.26 -7.13 6.73
N LYS A 205 12.85 -7.49 7.87
CA LYS A 205 13.27 -8.87 8.17
C LYS A 205 12.68 -9.45 9.43
N GLN A 206 12.30 -8.61 10.39
CA GLN A 206 11.89 -9.06 11.71
C GLN A 206 10.53 -8.47 12.05
N ILE A 207 9.64 -9.31 12.57
CA ILE A 207 8.32 -8.89 13.06
C ILE A 207 8.36 -8.95 14.58
N PHE A 208 8.05 -7.83 15.22
CA PHE A 208 7.97 -7.68 16.66
C PHE A 208 6.54 -7.45 17.11
N ARG A 209 6.25 -7.88 18.34
CA ARG A 209 5.05 -7.50 19.09
C ARG A 209 5.43 -6.57 20.22
N HIS A 210 4.90 -5.37 20.23
CA HIS A 210 5.03 -4.37 21.27
C HIS A 210 3.80 -4.38 22.18
N LYS A 211 3.98 -4.43 23.48
CA LYS A 211 2.89 -4.27 24.46
C LYS A 211 2.71 -2.78 24.77
N ILE A 212 1.48 -2.28 24.61
CA ILE A 212 1.15 -0.87 24.88
C ILE A 212 1.53 -0.50 26.33
N GLY A 213 2.24 0.61 26.48
CA GLY A 213 2.69 1.12 27.78
C GLY A 213 4.00 0.54 28.29
N THR A 214 4.76 -0.20 27.44
CA THR A 214 6.07 -0.74 27.81
C THR A 214 7.20 -0.12 27.00
N SER A 215 8.45 -0.53 27.27
CA SER A 215 9.62 -0.09 26.49
C SER A 215 9.81 -0.98 25.26
N GLN A 216 10.27 -0.39 24.14
CA GLN A 216 10.67 -1.15 22.94
C GLN A 216 11.70 -2.27 23.23
N LYS A 217 12.47 -2.13 24.31
CA LYS A 217 13.47 -3.15 24.71
C LYS A 217 12.83 -4.46 25.18
N ASP A 218 11.57 -4.39 25.60
CA ASP A 218 10.80 -5.53 26.10
C ASP A 218 9.97 -6.21 24.99
N ASP A 219 10.13 -5.75 23.74
CA ASP A 219 9.36 -6.25 22.60
C ASP A 219 9.73 -7.68 22.25
N LEU A 220 8.72 -8.47 21.97
CA LEU A 220 8.86 -9.87 21.62
C LEU A 220 9.07 -10.05 20.11
N LEU A 221 10.21 -10.64 19.74
CA LEU A 221 10.42 -11.09 18.36
C LEU A 221 9.47 -12.27 18.07
N ILE A 222 8.61 -12.08 17.05
CA ILE A 222 7.60 -13.07 16.62
C ILE A 222 8.11 -13.89 15.44
N PHE A 223 8.79 -13.23 14.49
CA PHE A 223 9.25 -13.87 13.26
C PHE A 223 10.51 -13.20 12.75
N GLU A 224 11.40 -14.00 12.17
CA GLU A 224 12.60 -13.52 11.49
C GLU A 224 12.78 -14.24 10.16
N GLU A 225 12.86 -13.47 9.07
CA GLU A 225 13.24 -13.98 7.75
C GLU A 225 14.77 -13.98 7.61
N LYS A 226 15.32 -15.17 7.40
CA LYS A 226 16.79 -15.37 7.37
C LYS A 226 17.39 -15.31 5.97
N GLU A 227 16.58 -15.51 4.94
CA GLU A 227 17.05 -15.50 3.56
C GLU A 227 17.15 -14.07 3.03
N ASP A 228 18.34 -13.67 2.57
CA ASP A 228 18.64 -12.26 2.23
C ASP A 228 17.75 -11.69 1.12
N SER A 229 17.31 -12.49 0.16
CA SER A 229 16.44 -12.06 -0.96
C SER A 229 15.00 -11.79 -0.54
N PHE A 230 14.54 -12.36 0.58
CA PHE A 230 13.16 -12.25 1.06
C PHE A 230 12.99 -11.10 2.05
N THR A 231 11.80 -10.53 2.09
CA THR A 231 11.33 -9.58 3.10
C THR A 231 10.09 -10.13 3.80
N CYS A 232 9.77 -9.65 4.99
CA CYS A 232 8.58 -10.07 5.70
C CYS A 232 7.64 -8.91 6.04
N SER A 233 6.36 -9.23 6.14
CA SER A 233 5.30 -8.32 6.57
C SER A 233 4.24 -9.08 7.37
N ILE A 234 3.41 -8.35 8.11
CA ILE A 234 2.28 -8.90 8.86
C ILE A 234 1.01 -8.16 8.51
N GLY A 235 -0.13 -8.87 8.49
CA GLY A 235 -1.46 -8.32 8.28
C GLY A 235 -2.52 -9.17 8.97
N THR A 236 -3.77 -8.70 8.93
CA THR A 236 -4.94 -9.42 9.48
C THR A 236 -5.77 -10.02 8.37
N SER A 237 -6.50 -11.10 8.68
CA SER A 237 -7.55 -11.61 7.79
C SER A 237 -8.75 -10.66 7.73
N THR A 238 -9.51 -10.74 6.63
CA THR A 238 -10.74 -9.95 6.45
C THR A 238 -11.79 -10.21 7.53
N ASP A 239 -11.87 -11.42 8.08
CA ASP A 239 -12.77 -11.77 9.17
C ASP A 239 -12.20 -11.56 10.58
N GLU A 240 -11.00 -10.94 10.68
CA GLU A 240 -10.33 -10.58 11.93
C GLU A 240 -10.09 -11.76 12.89
N LYS A 241 -9.87 -12.98 12.36
CA LYS A 241 -9.61 -14.18 13.17
C LYS A 241 -8.14 -14.57 13.19
N PHE A 242 -7.39 -14.18 12.15
CA PHE A 242 -6.02 -14.59 11.95
C PHE A 242 -5.11 -13.41 11.67
N TYR A 243 -3.87 -13.54 12.10
CA TYR A 243 -2.75 -12.76 11.61
C TYR A 243 -1.98 -13.60 10.60
N PHE A 244 -1.66 -13.02 9.46
CA PHE A 244 -0.83 -13.64 8.45
C PHE A 244 0.52 -12.94 8.35
N ILE A 245 1.59 -13.73 8.41
CA ILE A 245 2.92 -13.28 8.07
C ILE A 245 3.21 -13.72 6.64
N THR A 246 3.62 -12.76 5.82
CA THR A 246 4.10 -13.01 4.47
C THR A 246 5.60 -12.86 4.45
N SER A 247 6.31 -13.88 4.00
CA SER A 247 7.69 -13.78 3.58
C SER A 247 7.75 -13.93 2.06
N SER A 248 8.31 -12.94 1.36
CA SER A 248 8.28 -12.93 -0.11
C SER A 248 9.47 -12.19 -0.72
N GLU A 249 9.77 -12.57 -1.94
CA GLU A 249 10.52 -11.82 -2.93
C GLU A 249 9.59 -11.54 -4.14
N HIS A 250 10.12 -11.12 -5.29
CA HIS A 250 9.29 -10.65 -6.42
C HIS A 250 8.34 -11.70 -7.01
N THR A 251 8.69 -12.97 -6.98
CA THR A 251 7.98 -14.06 -7.67
C THR A 251 7.67 -15.25 -6.78
N THR A 252 8.11 -15.21 -5.53
CA THR A 252 7.97 -16.33 -4.60
C THR A 252 7.48 -15.84 -3.25
N SER A 253 6.51 -16.54 -2.68
CA SER A 253 6.02 -16.22 -1.34
C SER A 253 5.84 -17.45 -0.46
N GLU A 254 5.91 -17.21 0.84
CA GLU A 254 5.65 -18.17 1.92
C GLU A 254 4.71 -17.51 2.93
N LYS A 255 3.83 -18.27 3.53
CA LYS A 255 2.84 -17.76 4.49
C LYS A 255 2.92 -18.50 5.81
N TYR A 256 2.83 -17.71 6.89
CA TYR A 256 2.64 -18.20 8.25
C TYR A 256 1.38 -17.56 8.82
N TYR A 257 0.81 -18.17 9.85
CA TYR A 257 -0.36 -17.64 10.54
C TYR A 257 -0.31 -17.96 12.04
N PHE A 258 -1.04 -17.16 12.80
CA PHE A 258 -1.40 -17.43 14.18
C PHE A 258 -2.78 -16.81 14.47
N THR A 259 -3.42 -17.26 15.55
CA THR A 259 -4.74 -16.79 15.95
C THR A 259 -4.67 -15.65 16.95
N HIS A 260 -5.77 -14.89 17.09
CA HIS A 260 -5.82 -13.73 17.98
C HIS A 260 -5.82 -14.08 19.47
N ASP A 261 -6.19 -15.30 19.83
CA ASP A 261 -6.30 -15.80 21.21
C ASP A 261 -4.99 -16.37 21.75
N GLU A 262 -3.94 -16.46 20.94
CA GLU A 262 -2.61 -16.93 21.38
C GLU A 262 -1.93 -15.87 22.25
N LYS A 263 -1.79 -16.15 23.56
CA LYS A 263 -1.10 -15.24 24.52
C LYS A 263 0.33 -14.89 24.08
N ILE A 264 1.04 -15.86 23.53
CA ILE A 264 2.36 -15.69 22.91
C ILE A 264 2.22 -16.22 21.48
N PRO A 265 2.19 -15.34 20.48
CA PRO A 265 2.07 -15.77 19.09
C PRO A 265 3.19 -16.72 18.71
N GLN A 266 2.81 -17.84 18.13
CA GLN A 266 3.74 -18.80 17.55
C GLN A 266 3.37 -19.04 16.09
N PRO A 267 3.96 -18.29 15.15
CA PRO A 267 3.61 -18.40 13.74
C PRO A 267 3.80 -19.82 13.23
N LYS A 268 2.72 -20.43 12.76
CA LYS A 268 2.70 -21.76 12.14
C LYS A 268 2.84 -21.60 10.64
N LEU A 269 3.70 -22.40 10.03
CA LEU A 269 3.82 -22.44 8.58
C LEU A 269 2.45 -22.82 7.97
N PHE A 270 1.89 -21.94 7.15
CA PHE A 270 0.64 -22.17 6.44
C PHE A 270 0.89 -22.82 5.08
N ILE A 271 1.81 -22.26 4.31
CA ILE A 271 2.23 -22.79 3.02
C ILE A 271 3.70 -22.46 2.78
N LYS A 272 4.48 -23.48 2.43
CA LYS A 272 5.93 -23.36 2.19
C LYS A 272 6.20 -22.71 0.82
N ARG A 273 7.25 -21.89 0.74
CA ARG A 273 7.73 -21.29 -0.49
C ARG A 273 8.12 -22.35 -1.54
N LYS A 274 7.77 -22.07 -2.78
CA LYS A 274 8.17 -22.82 -3.96
C LYS A 274 8.56 -21.79 -5.02
N ALA A 275 9.77 -21.91 -5.56
CA ALA A 275 10.31 -20.92 -6.50
C ALA A 275 9.34 -20.60 -7.65
N GLY A 276 9.09 -19.33 -7.90
CA GLY A 276 8.17 -18.84 -8.92
C GLY A 276 6.68 -18.97 -8.57
N ILE A 277 6.34 -19.38 -7.32
CA ILE A 277 4.94 -19.49 -6.90
C ILE A 277 4.60 -18.42 -5.87
N GLU A 278 3.55 -17.71 -6.18
CA GLU A 278 2.98 -16.64 -5.37
C GLU A 278 1.70 -17.11 -4.67
N TYR A 279 1.56 -16.72 -3.40
CA TYR A 279 0.37 -17.02 -2.58
C TYR A 279 -0.12 -15.75 -1.90
N SER A 280 -1.38 -15.37 -2.15
CA SER A 280 -2.11 -14.40 -1.35
C SER A 280 -3.24 -15.13 -0.64
N ILE A 281 -3.29 -15.02 0.70
CA ILE A 281 -4.22 -15.78 1.53
C ILE A 281 -5.07 -14.82 2.35
N ASP A 282 -6.36 -15.13 2.47
CA ASP A 282 -7.31 -14.46 3.34
C ASP A 282 -8.20 -15.48 4.06
N SER A 283 -8.93 -15.04 5.06
CA SER A 283 -9.92 -15.82 5.78
C SER A 283 -11.28 -15.13 5.73
N TRP A 284 -12.31 -15.88 5.34
CA TRP A 284 -13.71 -15.44 5.31
C TRP A 284 -14.67 -16.62 5.34
N ASP A 285 -15.74 -16.50 6.13
CA ASP A 285 -16.85 -17.48 6.22
C ASP A 285 -16.40 -18.94 6.40
N SER A 286 -15.54 -19.20 7.39
CA SER A 286 -15.03 -20.53 7.73
C SER A 286 -14.11 -21.17 6.68
N TYR A 287 -13.67 -20.41 5.69
CA TYR A 287 -12.71 -20.83 4.68
C TYR A 287 -11.46 -19.96 4.68
N PHE A 288 -10.32 -20.58 4.39
CA PHE A 288 -9.17 -19.91 3.84
C PHE A 288 -9.29 -19.83 2.33
N TRP A 289 -8.99 -18.68 1.79
CA TRP A 289 -9.04 -18.35 0.37
C TRP A 289 -7.64 -18.03 -0.11
N MET A 290 -7.23 -18.65 -1.19
CA MET A 290 -5.89 -18.46 -1.73
C MET A 290 -5.96 -18.09 -3.21
N HIS A 291 -5.35 -16.96 -3.55
CA HIS A 291 -5.05 -16.55 -4.91
C HIS A 291 -3.62 -16.96 -5.21
N THR A 292 -3.40 -17.75 -6.27
CA THR A 292 -2.08 -18.33 -6.56
C THR A 292 -1.89 -18.62 -8.04
N ASN A 293 -0.63 -18.62 -8.47
CA ASN A 293 -0.21 -19.05 -9.79
C ASN A 293 0.26 -20.53 -9.81
N ASP A 294 0.08 -21.30 -8.73
CA ASP A 294 0.47 -22.72 -8.70
C ASP A 294 -0.38 -23.55 -9.67
N ASN A 295 0.25 -24.08 -10.72
CA ASN A 295 -0.40 -24.72 -11.88
C ASN A 295 -1.46 -23.81 -12.55
N ALA A 296 -1.22 -22.49 -12.58
CA ALA A 296 -2.14 -21.50 -13.14
C ALA A 296 -1.36 -20.25 -13.58
N LYS A 297 -0.92 -20.19 -14.85
CA LYS A 297 -0.08 -19.10 -15.39
C LYS A 297 -0.64 -17.71 -15.06
N ASP A 298 -1.95 -17.53 -15.24
CA ASP A 298 -2.66 -16.28 -15.04
C ASP A 298 -3.49 -16.29 -13.75
N PHE A 299 -3.02 -17.03 -12.75
CA PHE A 299 -3.60 -17.23 -11.42
C PHE A 299 -4.91 -18.02 -11.42
N LYS A 300 -5.28 -18.44 -10.24
CA LYS A 300 -6.58 -19.05 -9.87
C LYS A 300 -6.90 -18.74 -8.42
N ILE A 301 -8.13 -19.02 -8.02
CA ILE A 301 -8.56 -18.92 -6.63
C ILE A 301 -9.00 -20.29 -6.15
N VAL A 302 -8.37 -20.74 -5.07
CA VAL A 302 -8.74 -21.97 -4.38
C VAL A 302 -9.17 -21.64 -2.94
N ARG A 303 -9.92 -22.54 -2.32
CA ARG A 303 -10.31 -22.39 -0.92
C ARG A 303 -10.21 -23.73 -0.18
N CYS A 304 -10.06 -23.68 1.14
CA CYS A 304 -10.19 -24.84 2.01
C CYS A 304 -10.88 -24.44 3.31
N LYS A 305 -11.57 -25.38 3.95
CA LYS A 305 -12.20 -25.14 5.27
C LYS A 305 -11.11 -24.94 6.33
N HIS A 306 -11.37 -24.08 7.33
CA HIS A 306 -10.49 -23.93 8.48
C HIS A 306 -10.19 -25.24 9.19
N SER A 307 -11.17 -26.18 9.21
CA SER A 307 -11.01 -27.51 9.81
C SER A 307 -10.23 -28.51 8.94
N ALA A 308 -9.88 -28.14 7.71
CA ALA A 308 -9.26 -29.05 6.73
C ALA A 308 -8.16 -28.32 5.91
N ILE A 309 -7.24 -27.66 6.63
CA ILE A 309 -6.12 -26.91 6.01
C ILE A 309 -5.34 -27.86 5.10
N GLY A 310 -5.06 -27.38 3.88
CA GLY A 310 -4.35 -28.15 2.86
C GLY A 310 -5.24 -28.95 1.92
N GLN A 311 -6.54 -29.13 2.22
CA GLN A 311 -7.49 -29.76 1.32
C GLN A 311 -8.14 -28.68 0.41
N TRP A 312 -7.37 -28.24 -0.58
CA TRP A 312 -7.76 -27.17 -1.47
C TRP A 312 -8.75 -27.64 -2.54
N GLU A 313 -9.79 -26.86 -2.78
CA GLU A 313 -10.69 -27.00 -3.91
C GLU A 313 -10.66 -25.75 -4.79
N ASP A 314 -10.76 -25.91 -6.11
CA ASP A 314 -10.85 -24.78 -7.02
C ASP A 314 -12.19 -24.06 -6.82
N PHE A 315 -12.11 -22.73 -6.61
CA PHE A 315 -13.28 -21.85 -6.55
C PHE A 315 -13.43 -21.05 -7.84
N ILE A 316 -12.35 -20.43 -8.30
CA ILE A 316 -12.24 -19.85 -9.63
C ILE A 316 -11.05 -20.56 -10.29
N PRO A 317 -11.29 -21.51 -11.19
CA PRO A 317 -10.20 -22.20 -11.88
C PRO A 317 -9.44 -21.26 -12.81
N ALA A 318 -8.21 -21.63 -13.13
CA ALA A 318 -7.43 -20.93 -14.17
C ALA A 318 -8.20 -20.89 -15.48
N LYS A 319 -8.11 -19.77 -16.18
CA LYS A 319 -8.72 -19.52 -17.49
C LYS A 319 -7.64 -19.05 -18.44
N ASP A 320 -7.64 -19.60 -19.66
CA ASP A 320 -6.70 -19.15 -20.67
C ASP A 320 -6.90 -17.67 -21.02
N GLU A 321 -5.82 -16.90 -21.07
CA GLU A 321 -5.81 -15.46 -21.41
C GLU A 321 -6.63 -14.56 -20.48
N VAL A 322 -6.93 -15.03 -19.27
CA VAL A 322 -7.63 -14.28 -18.23
C VAL A 322 -6.77 -14.18 -16.98
N LEU A 323 -6.24 -13.00 -16.72
CA LEU A 323 -5.55 -12.73 -15.46
C LEU A 323 -6.57 -12.55 -14.33
N ILE A 324 -6.63 -13.53 -13.43
CA ILE A 324 -7.53 -13.51 -12.28
C ILE A 324 -6.90 -12.66 -11.17
N GLY A 325 -7.63 -11.67 -10.66
CA GLY A 325 -7.22 -10.83 -9.54
C GLY A 325 -7.73 -11.34 -8.18
N GLY A 326 -7.39 -10.57 -7.15
CA GLY A 326 -7.76 -10.88 -5.77
C GLY A 326 -9.26 -10.78 -5.49
N LEU A 327 -9.65 -11.31 -4.33
CA LEU A 327 -11.02 -11.30 -3.82
C LEU A 327 -11.27 -10.14 -2.87
N VAL A 328 -12.54 -9.77 -2.82
CA VAL A 328 -13.10 -8.84 -1.86
C VAL A 328 -14.37 -9.45 -1.29
N PHE A 329 -14.47 -9.51 0.05
CA PHE A 329 -15.54 -10.18 0.75
C PHE A 329 -16.53 -9.22 1.39
N LEU A 330 -17.80 -9.47 1.18
CA LEU A 330 -18.94 -8.95 1.95
C LEU A 330 -19.78 -10.13 2.44
N LYS A 331 -20.71 -9.88 3.37
CA LYS A 331 -21.51 -10.95 3.98
C LYS A 331 -22.15 -11.93 2.98
N ASP A 332 -22.80 -11.38 1.95
CA ASP A 332 -23.55 -12.18 0.96
C ASP A 332 -22.90 -12.13 -0.44
N TRP A 333 -21.70 -11.51 -0.57
CA TRP A 333 -21.11 -11.24 -1.88
C TRP A 333 -19.60 -11.46 -1.87
N ILE A 334 -19.11 -11.98 -2.98
CA ILE A 334 -17.68 -12.05 -3.29
C ILE A 334 -17.46 -11.27 -4.59
N LEU A 335 -16.56 -10.30 -4.55
CA LEU A 335 -16.18 -9.52 -5.73
C LEU A 335 -14.75 -9.85 -6.11
N ARG A 336 -14.45 -9.81 -7.40
CA ARG A 336 -13.09 -9.95 -7.92
C ARG A 336 -12.88 -9.12 -9.17
N SER A 337 -11.63 -8.83 -9.47
CA SER A 337 -11.21 -8.28 -10.75
C SER A 337 -10.67 -9.37 -11.65
N GLU A 338 -10.90 -9.24 -12.95
CA GLU A 338 -10.23 -10.02 -13.99
C GLU A 338 -9.69 -9.07 -15.06
N LYS A 339 -8.59 -9.43 -15.71
CA LYS A 339 -8.12 -8.73 -16.90
C LYS A 339 -8.30 -9.67 -18.09
N ILE A 340 -9.16 -9.29 -19.02
CA ILE A 340 -9.52 -10.08 -20.19
C ILE A 340 -9.19 -9.23 -21.42
N ASN A 341 -8.38 -9.76 -22.30
CA ASN A 341 -7.94 -9.04 -23.49
C ASN A 341 -7.43 -7.62 -23.17
N ALA A 342 -6.55 -7.52 -22.15
CA ALA A 342 -5.97 -6.31 -21.59
C ALA A 342 -6.97 -5.30 -20.96
N LEU A 343 -8.27 -5.60 -20.91
CA LEU A 343 -9.29 -4.78 -20.25
C LEU A 343 -9.62 -5.33 -18.86
N SER A 344 -9.65 -4.45 -17.87
CA SER A 344 -10.04 -4.81 -16.51
C SER A 344 -11.55 -4.88 -16.38
N LYS A 345 -12.03 -5.94 -15.75
CA LYS A 345 -13.43 -6.21 -15.49
C LYS A 345 -13.66 -6.55 -14.03
N LEU A 346 -14.85 -6.28 -13.53
CA LEU A 346 -15.26 -6.62 -12.18
C LEU A 346 -16.37 -7.67 -12.24
N PHE A 347 -16.27 -8.68 -11.38
CA PHE A 347 -17.29 -9.72 -11.23
C PHE A 347 -17.82 -9.73 -9.80
N VAL A 348 -19.09 -9.99 -9.64
CA VAL A 348 -19.76 -10.16 -8.35
C VAL A 348 -20.49 -11.49 -8.32
N ARG A 349 -20.29 -12.23 -7.23
CA ARG A 349 -20.95 -13.50 -6.98
C ARG A 349 -21.76 -13.42 -5.69
N ASN A 350 -23.01 -13.79 -5.76
CA ASN A 350 -23.87 -13.96 -4.57
C ASN A 350 -23.58 -15.33 -3.95
N VAL A 351 -23.13 -15.37 -2.69
CA VAL A 351 -22.71 -16.62 -2.03
C VAL A 351 -23.90 -17.55 -1.70
N LYS A 352 -25.14 -17.00 -1.60
CA LYS A 352 -26.34 -17.80 -1.29
C LYS A 352 -26.94 -18.50 -2.51
N THR A 353 -26.92 -17.81 -3.65
CA THR A 353 -27.52 -18.31 -4.90
C THR A 353 -26.50 -18.87 -5.86
N ASP A 354 -25.23 -18.67 -5.59
CA ASP A 354 -24.09 -19.00 -6.46
C ASP A 354 -24.12 -18.30 -7.84
N HIS A 355 -25.00 -17.30 -7.99
CA HIS A 355 -25.13 -16.51 -9.21
C HIS A 355 -23.97 -15.52 -9.33
N GLU A 356 -23.33 -15.50 -10.48
CA GLU A 356 -22.21 -14.60 -10.80
C GLU A 356 -22.54 -13.79 -12.04
N GLU A 357 -22.14 -12.51 -12.02
CA GLU A 357 -22.30 -11.60 -13.15
C GLU A 357 -21.15 -10.58 -13.22
N GLU A 358 -20.94 -10.01 -14.40
CA GLU A 358 -20.05 -8.86 -14.58
C GLU A 358 -20.73 -7.59 -14.03
N LEU A 359 -20.00 -6.82 -13.23
CA LEU A 359 -20.45 -5.54 -12.71
C LEU A 359 -20.07 -4.44 -13.69
N ILE A 360 -21.03 -4.00 -14.51
CA ILE A 360 -20.84 -2.95 -15.52
C ILE A 360 -21.09 -1.59 -14.88
N ILE A 361 -20.05 -0.75 -14.81
CA ILE A 361 -20.09 0.56 -14.17
C ILE A 361 -20.09 1.73 -15.17
N SER A 362 -19.69 1.49 -16.41
CA SER A 362 -19.60 2.49 -17.47
C SER A 362 -19.91 1.87 -18.83
N ASP A 363 -20.39 2.70 -19.76
CA ASP A 363 -20.59 2.34 -21.17
C ASP A 363 -19.28 2.53 -21.99
N GLU A 364 -18.23 3.08 -21.39
CA GLU A 364 -16.93 3.24 -22.03
C GLU A 364 -16.21 1.89 -22.09
N GLU A 365 -15.68 1.52 -23.26
CA GLU A 365 -14.98 0.26 -23.46
C GLU A 365 -13.65 0.22 -22.69
N VAL A 366 -12.87 1.30 -22.76
CA VAL A 366 -11.55 1.40 -22.16
C VAL A 366 -11.64 2.14 -20.84
N ILE A 367 -11.75 1.40 -19.75
CA ILE A 367 -11.82 1.95 -18.39
C ILE A 367 -10.82 1.24 -17.47
N SER A 368 -10.43 1.93 -16.40
CA SER A 368 -9.73 1.35 -15.25
C SER A 368 -10.72 1.27 -14.08
N PRO A 369 -11.43 0.16 -13.91
CA PRO A 369 -12.36 0.00 -12.80
C PRO A 369 -11.61 -0.31 -11.50
N GLY A 370 -12.12 0.19 -10.39
CA GLY A 370 -11.63 -0.09 -9.06
C GLY A 370 -12.76 -0.42 -8.09
N ILE A 371 -12.51 -1.33 -7.18
CA ILE A 371 -13.40 -1.60 -6.04
C ILE A 371 -12.76 -0.96 -4.83
N SER A 372 -13.43 0.02 -4.24
CA SER A 372 -13.03 0.62 -2.99
C SER A 372 -13.94 0.09 -1.88
N LEU A 373 -13.45 -0.91 -1.15
CA LEU A 373 -14.05 -1.30 0.11
C LEU A 373 -13.39 -0.51 1.25
N LYS A 374 -13.53 0.79 1.22
CA LYS A 374 -13.22 1.60 2.41
C LYS A 374 -14.27 1.45 3.51
N GLN A 375 -15.24 0.56 3.35
CA GLN A 375 -16.12 0.15 4.44
C GLN A 375 -15.52 -1.08 5.09
N LYS A 376 -15.09 -0.96 6.33
CA LYS A 376 -14.73 -2.12 7.14
C LYS A 376 -15.98 -2.90 7.58
N ASP A 377 -17.17 -2.28 7.57
CA ASP A 377 -18.44 -2.99 7.72
C ASP A 377 -18.69 -3.87 6.50
N LYS A 378 -18.57 -5.17 6.70
CA LYS A 378 -18.80 -6.19 5.67
C LYS A 378 -20.27 -6.59 5.56
N ASN A 379 -21.12 -6.16 6.49
CA ASN A 379 -22.56 -6.48 6.51
C ASN A 379 -23.37 -5.47 5.70
N THR A 380 -23.09 -5.37 4.42
CA THR A 380 -23.72 -4.41 3.51
C THR A 380 -23.91 -4.99 2.11
N ASP A 381 -24.95 -4.54 1.41
CA ASP A 381 -25.14 -4.79 -0.03
C ASP A 381 -24.56 -3.65 -0.89
N ILE A 382 -24.00 -2.60 -0.27
CA ILE A 382 -23.49 -1.43 -0.98
C ILE A 382 -21.97 -1.51 -1.06
N VAL A 383 -21.46 -1.39 -2.28
CA VAL A 383 -20.02 -1.31 -2.56
C VAL A 383 -19.71 0.02 -3.26
N ARG A 384 -18.58 0.61 -2.95
CA ARG A 384 -18.05 1.72 -3.73
C ARG A 384 -17.24 1.18 -4.88
N VAL A 385 -17.63 1.54 -6.07
CA VAL A 385 -16.90 1.25 -7.30
C VAL A 385 -16.49 2.55 -7.96
N SER A 386 -15.27 2.59 -8.45
CA SER A 386 -14.77 3.74 -9.20
C SER A 386 -14.32 3.29 -10.58
N TYR A 387 -14.33 4.22 -11.52
CA TYR A 387 -13.61 4.06 -12.76
C TYR A 387 -13.02 5.37 -13.23
N GLU A 388 -12.03 5.28 -14.06
CA GLU A 388 -11.49 6.37 -14.85
C GLU A 388 -11.17 5.86 -16.26
N SER A 389 -11.08 6.78 -17.20
CA SER A 389 -10.61 6.49 -18.55
C SER A 389 -9.68 7.63 -19.02
N PRO A 390 -8.98 7.48 -20.16
CA PRO A 390 -8.16 8.57 -20.69
C PRO A 390 -8.92 9.87 -20.93
N LYS A 391 -10.26 9.81 -21.02
CA LYS A 391 -11.13 10.99 -21.19
C LYS A 391 -12.09 11.24 -20.05
N THR A 392 -12.20 10.38 -19.06
CA THR A 392 -13.15 10.53 -17.95
C THR A 392 -12.39 10.61 -16.64
N PRO A 393 -12.43 11.76 -15.94
CA PRO A 393 -11.90 11.89 -14.60
C PRO A 393 -12.52 10.85 -13.67
N THR A 394 -11.77 10.44 -12.64
CA THR A 394 -12.22 9.40 -11.71
C THR A 394 -13.62 9.68 -11.17
N ARG A 395 -14.53 8.76 -11.39
CA ARG A 395 -15.90 8.74 -10.86
C ARG A 395 -16.06 7.65 -9.84
N THR A 396 -16.65 7.97 -8.69
CA THR A 396 -16.95 7.00 -7.63
C THR A 396 -18.46 6.88 -7.48
N TYR A 397 -18.93 5.65 -7.53
CA TYR A 397 -20.34 5.30 -7.35
C TYR A 397 -20.53 4.48 -6.09
N GLU A 398 -21.64 4.69 -5.40
CA GLU A 398 -22.23 3.68 -4.53
C GLU A 398 -23.13 2.79 -5.36
N TYR A 399 -22.82 1.50 -5.38
CA TYR A 399 -23.54 0.50 -6.14
C TYR A 399 -24.17 -0.50 -5.17
N ASN A 400 -25.50 -0.65 -5.24
CA ASN A 400 -26.23 -1.64 -4.46
C ASN A 400 -26.25 -2.96 -5.24
N LEU A 401 -25.56 -3.97 -4.73
CA LEU A 401 -25.41 -5.28 -5.38
C LEU A 401 -26.73 -6.04 -5.51
N LYS A 402 -27.72 -5.75 -4.62
CA LYS A 402 -29.02 -6.39 -4.62
C LYS A 402 -30.01 -5.71 -5.56
N THR A 403 -30.12 -4.38 -5.51
CA THR A 403 -31.09 -3.62 -6.33
C THR A 403 -30.54 -3.17 -7.67
N LYS A 404 -29.22 -3.26 -7.88
CA LYS A 404 -28.48 -2.77 -9.06
C LYS A 404 -28.49 -1.26 -9.22
N GLU A 405 -28.96 -0.54 -8.21
CA GLU A 405 -28.93 0.92 -8.22
C GLU A 405 -27.50 1.45 -8.12
N LYS A 406 -27.23 2.44 -8.96
CA LYS A 406 -25.93 3.10 -9.05
C LYS A 406 -26.10 4.59 -8.81
N LYS A 407 -25.42 5.12 -7.77
CA LYS A 407 -25.44 6.53 -7.42
C LYS A 407 -24.04 7.13 -7.54
N LEU A 408 -23.85 8.14 -8.37
CA LEU A 408 -22.60 8.91 -8.41
C LEU A 408 -22.47 9.69 -7.09
N VAL A 409 -21.39 9.43 -6.34
CA VAL A 409 -21.14 10.09 -5.05
C VAL A 409 -19.93 11.02 -5.07
N LYS A 410 -19.02 10.84 -6.02
CA LYS A 410 -17.92 11.78 -6.25
C LYS A 410 -17.40 11.67 -7.68
N GLU A 411 -17.07 12.81 -8.26
CA GLU A 411 -16.28 12.93 -9.49
C GLU A 411 -15.07 13.81 -9.20
N LEU A 412 -13.91 13.45 -9.76
CA LEU A 412 -12.71 14.26 -9.64
C LEU A 412 -12.91 15.58 -10.37
N GLU A 413 -12.90 16.67 -9.62
CA GLU A 413 -13.02 18.02 -10.14
C GLU A 413 -11.67 18.50 -10.69
N ILE A 414 -11.72 19.14 -11.86
CA ILE A 414 -10.55 19.76 -12.50
C ILE A 414 -10.78 21.28 -12.54
N PRO A 415 -10.26 22.06 -11.56
CA PRO A 415 -10.57 23.49 -11.41
C PRO A 415 -10.21 24.36 -12.61
N SER A 416 -9.17 23.99 -13.36
CA SER A 416 -8.80 24.71 -14.59
C SER A 416 -9.75 24.49 -15.76
N GLY A 417 -10.78 23.68 -15.59
CA GLY A 417 -11.73 23.28 -16.61
C GLY A 417 -11.28 22.05 -17.39
N TYR A 418 -12.26 21.22 -17.73
CA TYR A 418 -12.09 20.03 -18.54
C TYR A 418 -13.43 19.66 -19.19
N ASN A 419 -13.40 19.40 -20.49
CA ASN A 419 -14.56 18.87 -21.20
C ASN A 419 -14.18 17.51 -21.82
N ARG A 420 -14.80 16.44 -21.32
CA ARG A 420 -14.53 15.06 -21.79
C ARG A 420 -14.91 14.85 -23.26
N ASP A 421 -15.83 15.62 -23.79
CA ASP A 421 -16.32 15.47 -25.16
C ASP A 421 -15.34 16.03 -26.21
N ASP A 422 -14.32 16.77 -25.76
CA ASP A 422 -13.20 17.22 -26.62
C ASP A 422 -12.22 16.07 -26.94
N TYR A 423 -12.38 14.89 -26.31
CA TYR A 423 -11.47 13.76 -26.43
C TYR A 423 -12.19 12.51 -26.91
N ILE A 424 -11.51 11.72 -27.73
CA ILE A 424 -11.95 10.41 -28.16
C ILE A 424 -10.94 9.36 -27.68
N VAL A 425 -11.44 8.25 -27.15
CA VAL A 425 -10.63 7.08 -26.78
C VAL A 425 -10.94 5.97 -27.77
N ARG A 426 -9.91 5.39 -28.36
CA ARG A 426 -10.03 4.27 -29.29
C ARG A 426 -9.06 3.18 -28.90
N ARG A 427 -9.51 1.94 -28.95
CA ARG A 427 -8.63 0.78 -28.89
C ARG A 427 -8.19 0.43 -30.30
N LEU A 428 -6.91 0.38 -30.54
CA LEU A 428 -6.32 -0.06 -31.80
C LEU A 428 -5.67 -1.43 -31.59
N ASN A 429 -5.91 -2.34 -32.52
CA ASN A 429 -5.22 -3.61 -32.57
C ASN A 429 -4.19 -3.56 -33.70
N CYS A 430 -3.05 -4.13 -33.48
CA CYS A 430 -2.02 -4.36 -34.49
C CYS A 430 -1.45 -5.76 -34.29
N ASP A 431 -1.11 -6.39 -35.39
CA ASP A 431 -0.45 -7.70 -35.34
C ASP A 431 0.97 -7.51 -34.78
N GLY A 432 1.36 -8.39 -33.87
CA GLY A 432 2.74 -8.48 -33.41
C GLY A 432 3.63 -9.07 -34.51
N HIS A 433 4.95 -8.87 -34.40
CA HIS A 433 5.92 -9.45 -35.35
C HIS A 433 5.92 -10.98 -35.34
N ASP A 434 5.35 -11.61 -34.31
CA ASP A 434 5.16 -13.05 -34.13
C ASP A 434 3.77 -13.55 -34.60
N GLY A 435 2.97 -12.68 -35.20
CA GLY A 435 1.66 -13.00 -35.76
C GLY A 435 0.53 -13.06 -34.70
N ARG A 436 0.77 -12.55 -33.51
CA ARG A 436 -0.23 -12.46 -32.45
C ARG A 436 -0.85 -11.08 -32.34
#